data_fb56f9e9e60c63d9d79b19e49edf5fc7
#
_entry.id   fb56f9e9e60c63d9d79b19e49edf5fc7
#
_cell.length_a   1.000
_cell.length_b   1.000
_cell.length_c   1.000
_cell.angle_alpha   90.00
_cell.angle_beta   90.00
_cell.angle_gamma   90.00
#
_symmetry.space_group_name_H-M   'P 1'
#
loop_
_entity.id
_entity.type
_entity.pdbx_description
1 polymer ?
#
loop_
_entity_poly.entity_id
_entity_poly.type
_entity_poly.pdbx_seq_one_letter_code
_entity_poly.pdbx_strand_id
1 'polypeptide(L)'
;IDNFFKTLGYAFLYKGLGEKVNQIPLRELTVSLFRASAPKELLNQISKEGYIIERQSPGIYYVNGLSVPTQIVVTNELNSQNHESLKVLSKSAQTDDIQRFTELASAFTEPGDKEKADAVLQVSVAANRKNYDKVRRTSDMCEALRELMKEEIEEELKKNRDKAIQEGLAQGLEQGRINQLIDLVMQNLLPIETAAQCAKMTLDEFKVAME
;
A
#
# COMPACT_ATOMS: atom_id res chain seq x y z
N ILE A 1 0.69 -29.00 -10.48
CA ILE A 1 0.37 -30.11 -9.56
C ILE A 1 1.57 -30.48 -8.68
N ASP A 2 2.76 -30.60 -9.24
CA ASP A 2 3.97 -31.05 -8.51
C ASP A 2 4.27 -30.18 -7.28
N ASN A 3 4.18 -28.86 -7.40
CA ASN A 3 4.36 -27.94 -6.27
C ASN A 3 3.27 -28.12 -5.19
N PHE A 4 2.08 -28.53 -5.56
CA PHE A 4 1.02 -28.85 -4.62
C PHE A 4 1.39 -30.09 -3.80
N PHE A 5 1.75 -31.19 -4.46
CA PHE A 5 2.19 -32.41 -3.77
C PHE A 5 3.48 -32.22 -2.97
N LYS A 6 4.39 -31.37 -3.47
CA LYS A 6 5.59 -30.99 -2.71
C LYS A 6 5.24 -30.28 -1.40
N THR A 7 4.23 -29.41 -1.41
CA THR A 7 3.77 -28.73 -0.18
C THR A 7 3.18 -29.71 0.83
N LEU A 8 2.41 -30.71 0.35
CA LEU A 8 1.94 -31.81 1.20
C LEU A 8 3.11 -32.61 1.78
N GLY A 9 4.12 -32.91 0.97
CA GLY A 9 5.35 -33.57 1.42
C GLY A 9 6.05 -32.82 2.57
N TYR A 10 6.09 -31.50 2.50
CA TYR A 10 6.64 -30.69 3.59
C TYR A 10 5.82 -30.79 4.88
N ALA A 11 4.48 -30.90 4.79
CA ALA A 11 3.64 -31.09 5.97
C ALA A 11 3.94 -32.41 6.69
N PHE A 12 4.14 -33.50 5.93
CA PHE A 12 4.54 -34.79 6.48
C PHE A 12 5.95 -34.75 7.07
N LEU A 13 6.91 -34.11 6.38
CA LEU A 13 8.26 -33.93 6.86
C LEU A 13 8.27 -33.12 8.17
N TYR A 14 7.54 -32.01 8.22
CA TYR A 14 7.39 -31.19 9.42
C TYR A 14 6.86 -31.97 10.61
N LYS A 15 5.84 -32.82 10.37
CA LYS A 15 5.29 -33.69 11.41
C LYS A 15 6.33 -34.71 11.92
N GLY A 16 7.18 -35.23 11.04
CA GLY A 16 8.18 -36.23 11.41
C GLY A 16 9.40 -35.69 12.15
N LEU A 17 9.74 -34.40 11.96
CA LEU A 17 10.97 -33.81 12.48
C LEU A 17 10.85 -33.19 13.90
N GLY A 18 9.63 -32.83 14.33
CA GLY A 18 9.42 -32.12 15.60
C GLY A 18 8.85 -33.03 16.69
N GLU A 19 9.54 -33.20 17.83
CA GLU A 19 9.03 -33.99 18.95
C GLU A 19 7.62 -33.57 19.40
N LYS A 20 7.37 -32.27 19.51
CA LYS A 20 6.05 -31.71 19.89
C LYS A 20 5.01 -31.89 18.77
N VAL A 21 5.40 -31.69 17.52
CA VAL A 21 4.49 -31.79 16.36
C VAL A 21 4.15 -33.25 16.06
N ASN A 22 5.03 -34.19 16.37
CA ASN A 22 4.78 -35.60 16.20
C ASN A 22 3.59 -36.11 17.06
N GLN A 23 3.31 -35.45 18.17
CA GLN A 23 2.16 -35.77 19.06
C GLN A 23 0.83 -35.23 18.53
N ILE A 24 0.83 -34.28 17.58
CA ILE A 24 -0.39 -33.71 17.00
C ILE A 24 -0.95 -34.70 15.94
N PRO A 25 -2.20 -35.13 16.03
CA PRO A 25 -2.83 -35.95 15.01
C PRO A 25 -2.81 -35.26 13.62
N LEU A 26 -2.61 -36.02 12.53
CA LEU A 26 -2.58 -35.46 11.17
C LEU A 26 -3.83 -34.64 10.83
N ARG A 27 -5.00 -35.03 11.35
CA ARG A 27 -6.27 -34.34 11.13
C ARG A 27 -6.33 -32.92 11.77
N GLU A 28 -5.42 -32.63 12.69
CA GLU A 28 -5.32 -31.32 13.35
C GLU A 28 -4.28 -30.40 12.68
N LEU A 29 -3.51 -30.92 11.71
CA LEU A 29 -2.65 -30.14 10.85
C LEU A 29 -3.45 -29.68 9.61
N THR A 30 -3.28 -28.45 9.20
CA THR A 30 -3.93 -27.93 7.99
C THR A 30 -2.87 -27.39 7.03
N VAL A 31 -2.97 -27.80 5.78
CA VAL A 31 -2.19 -27.21 4.68
C VAL A 31 -3.04 -26.15 3.99
N SER A 32 -2.57 -24.92 3.98
CA SER A 32 -3.26 -23.80 3.33
C SER A 32 -2.40 -23.21 2.22
N LEU A 33 -2.92 -23.22 1.00
CA LEU A 33 -2.27 -22.58 -0.15
C LEU A 33 -2.97 -21.25 -0.46
N PHE A 34 -2.23 -20.16 -0.34
CA PHE A 34 -2.75 -18.82 -0.62
C PHE A 34 -2.39 -18.41 -2.06
N ARG A 35 -3.39 -17.93 -2.80
CA ARG A 35 -3.25 -17.45 -4.19
C ARG A 35 -4.03 -16.15 -4.35
N ALA A 36 -3.49 -15.23 -5.16
CA ALA A 36 -4.21 -13.99 -5.47
C ALA A 36 -5.45 -14.25 -6.33
N SER A 37 -5.32 -15.14 -7.33
CA SER A 37 -6.41 -15.51 -8.26
C SER A 37 -6.64 -17.02 -8.28
N ALA A 38 -7.85 -17.43 -8.69
CA ALA A 38 -8.22 -18.83 -8.77
C ALA A 38 -7.27 -19.63 -9.67
N PRO A 39 -6.60 -20.66 -9.15
CA PRO A 39 -5.67 -21.49 -9.91
C PRO A 39 -6.45 -22.57 -10.67
N LYS A 40 -7.22 -22.19 -11.69
CA LYS A 40 -8.15 -23.08 -12.43
C LYS A 40 -7.48 -24.37 -12.93
N GLU A 41 -6.27 -24.25 -13.45
CA GLU A 41 -5.55 -25.41 -13.96
C GLU A 41 -5.16 -26.38 -12.83
N LEU A 42 -4.65 -25.84 -11.69
CA LEU A 42 -4.34 -26.66 -10.52
C LEU A 42 -5.59 -27.38 -9.99
N LEU A 43 -6.72 -26.67 -9.87
CA LEU A 43 -7.98 -27.27 -9.43
C LEU A 43 -8.43 -28.39 -10.36
N ASN A 44 -8.33 -28.18 -11.68
CA ASN A 44 -8.65 -29.23 -12.67
C ASN A 44 -7.71 -30.42 -12.57
N GLN A 45 -6.42 -30.21 -12.35
CA GLN A 45 -5.44 -31.30 -12.21
C GLN A 45 -5.68 -32.08 -10.92
N ILE A 46 -5.94 -31.42 -9.80
CA ILE A 46 -6.30 -32.07 -8.52
C ILE A 46 -7.54 -32.96 -8.69
N SER A 47 -8.56 -32.47 -9.40
CA SER A 47 -9.76 -33.24 -9.67
C SER A 47 -9.50 -34.47 -10.60
N LYS A 48 -8.60 -34.35 -11.59
CA LYS A 48 -8.18 -35.45 -12.44
C LYS A 48 -7.43 -36.56 -11.68
N GLU A 49 -6.71 -36.20 -10.62
CA GLU A 49 -6.06 -37.14 -9.71
C GLU A 49 -7.05 -37.82 -8.74
N GLY A 50 -8.35 -37.55 -8.87
CA GLY A 50 -9.40 -38.19 -8.08
C GLY A 50 -9.74 -37.52 -6.75
N TYR A 51 -9.15 -36.36 -6.44
CA TYR A 51 -9.51 -35.59 -5.25
C TYR A 51 -10.76 -34.73 -5.48
N ILE A 52 -11.55 -34.56 -4.45
CA ILE A 52 -12.79 -33.78 -4.51
C ILE A 52 -12.52 -32.35 -4.04
N ILE A 53 -12.82 -31.37 -4.88
CA ILE A 53 -12.74 -29.95 -4.55
C ILE A 53 -14.12 -29.45 -4.16
N GLU A 54 -14.22 -28.94 -2.94
CA GLU A 54 -15.46 -28.38 -2.41
C GLU A 54 -15.26 -26.88 -2.12
N ARG A 55 -16.10 -26.04 -2.71
CA ARG A 55 -16.11 -24.60 -2.44
C ARG A 55 -16.93 -24.32 -1.19
N GLN A 56 -16.26 -24.07 -0.07
CA GLN A 56 -16.91 -23.80 1.23
C GLN A 56 -17.51 -22.38 1.29
N SER A 57 -16.81 -21.40 0.72
CA SER A 57 -17.24 -19.99 0.66
C SER A 57 -16.50 -19.29 -0.49
N PRO A 58 -16.86 -18.04 -0.83
CA PRO A 58 -16.10 -17.28 -1.80
C PRO A 58 -14.61 -17.26 -1.47
N GLY A 59 -13.79 -17.76 -2.39
CA GLY A 59 -12.32 -17.80 -2.24
C GLY A 59 -11.77 -18.92 -1.37
N ILE A 60 -12.58 -19.81 -0.79
CA ILE A 60 -12.11 -20.93 0.05
C ILE A 60 -12.55 -22.26 -0.57
N TYR A 61 -11.56 -23.07 -0.94
CA TYR A 61 -11.74 -24.38 -1.56
C TYR A 61 -11.07 -25.45 -0.71
N TYR A 62 -11.82 -26.44 -0.24
CA TYR A 62 -11.29 -27.60 0.45
C TYR A 62 -10.96 -28.69 -0.57
N VAL A 63 -9.84 -29.40 -0.32
CA VAL A 63 -9.42 -30.54 -1.10
C VAL A 63 -9.62 -31.79 -0.27
N ASN A 64 -10.70 -32.50 -0.53
CA ASN A 64 -11.09 -33.71 0.18
C ASN A 64 -10.43 -34.96 -0.43
N GLY A 65 -10.19 -35.97 0.40
CA GLY A 65 -9.51 -37.21 0.01
C GLY A 65 -8.03 -37.26 0.34
N LEU A 66 -7.46 -36.18 0.88
CA LEU A 66 -6.08 -36.14 1.37
C LEU A 66 -5.99 -36.57 2.84
N SER A 67 -4.85 -37.13 3.25
CA SER A 67 -4.59 -37.53 4.65
C SER A 67 -4.43 -36.33 5.60
N VAL A 68 -4.13 -35.15 5.06
CA VAL A 68 -4.01 -33.90 5.81
C VAL A 68 -5.08 -32.94 5.31
N PRO A 69 -5.88 -32.33 6.19
CA PRO A 69 -6.81 -31.28 5.81
C PRO A 69 -6.12 -30.20 4.99
N THR A 70 -6.63 -29.97 3.79
CA THR A 70 -5.98 -29.08 2.83
C THR A 70 -6.98 -28.11 2.24
N GLN A 71 -6.60 -26.83 2.19
CA GLN A 71 -7.41 -25.78 1.59
C GLN A 71 -6.61 -24.90 0.63
N ILE A 72 -7.30 -24.38 -0.37
CA ILE A 72 -6.79 -23.36 -1.28
C ILE A 72 -7.59 -22.09 -1.03
N VAL A 73 -6.88 -21.01 -0.69
CA VAL A 73 -7.46 -19.71 -0.39
C VAL A 73 -7.11 -18.74 -1.51
N VAL A 74 -8.15 -18.20 -2.17
CA VAL A 74 -8.05 -17.23 -3.26
C VAL A 74 -8.38 -15.85 -2.71
N THR A 75 -7.37 -15.07 -2.38
CA THR A 75 -7.54 -13.82 -1.63
C THR A 75 -8.38 -12.77 -2.36
N ASN A 76 -8.38 -12.73 -3.70
CA ASN A 76 -9.22 -11.81 -4.48
C ASN A 76 -10.72 -12.13 -4.39
N GLU A 77 -11.07 -13.40 -4.12
CA GLU A 77 -12.45 -13.86 -4.02
C GLU A 77 -13.00 -13.82 -2.58
N LEU A 78 -12.15 -13.59 -1.57
CA LEU A 78 -12.56 -13.56 -0.19
C LEU A 78 -13.56 -12.43 0.07
N ASN A 79 -14.53 -12.71 0.96
CA ASN A 79 -15.41 -11.68 1.47
C ASN A 79 -14.64 -10.77 2.43
N SER A 80 -14.62 -9.47 2.14
CA SER A 80 -13.91 -8.46 2.92
C SER A 80 -14.44 -8.34 4.37
N GLN A 81 -15.70 -8.66 4.62
CA GLN A 81 -16.27 -8.56 5.96
C GLN A 81 -15.88 -9.70 6.92
N ASN A 82 -15.48 -10.85 6.37
CA ASN A 82 -15.16 -12.04 7.15
C ASN A 82 -13.65 -12.35 7.16
N HIS A 83 -12.88 -11.73 6.27
CA HIS A 83 -11.47 -12.08 6.02
C HIS A 83 -10.61 -10.84 5.75
N GLU A 84 -10.81 -9.75 6.52
CA GLU A 84 -10.15 -8.45 6.31
C GLU A 84 -8.63 -8.59 6.25
N SER A 85 -8.04 -9.30 7.21
CA SER A 85 -6.58 -9.47 7.31
C SER A 85 -5.97 -10.22 6.11
N LEU A 86 -6.68 -11.22 5.58
CA LEU A 86 -6.23 -11.95 4.39
C LEU A 86 -6.47 -11.16 3.10
N LYS A 87 -7.53 -10.37 3.08
CA LYS A 87 -7.90 -9.53 1.93
C LYS A 87 -6.86 -8.44 1.69
N VAL A 88 -6.44 -7.74 2.75
CA VAL A 88 -5.44 -6.67 2.65
C VAL A 88 -4.04 -7.17 2.30
N LEU A 89 -3.73 -8.43 2.52
CA LEU A 89 -2.48 -9.05 2.08
C LEU A 89 -2.43 -9.31 0.57
N SER A 90 -3.57 -9.21 -0.12
CA SER A 90 -3.61 -9.31 -1.57
C SER A 90 -3.04 -8.06 -2.23
N LYS A 91 -2.27 -8.22 -3.32
CA LYS A 91 -1.80 -7.10 -4.16
C LYS A 91 -2.93 -6.34 -4.87
N SER A 92 -4.16 -6.84 -4.82
CA SER A 92 -5.37 -6.24 -5.38
C SER A 92 -6.31 -5.68 -4.31
N ALA A 93 -5.83 -5.51 -3.07
CA ALA A 93 -6.60 -4.90 -2.00
C ALA A 93 -7.06 -3.49 -2.42
N GLN A 94 -8.36 -3.24 -2.28
CA GLN A 94 -8.95 -1.93 -2.57
C GLN A 94 -8.80 -0.99 -1.38
N THR A 95 -9.01 0.30 -1.59
CA THR A 95 -8.98 1.30 -0.52
C THR A 95 -9.93 0.97 0.62
N ASP A 96 -11.13 0.48 0.29
CA ASP A 96 -12.14 0.09 1.29
C ASP A 96 -11.73 -1.12 2.14
N ASP A 97 -11.02 -2.10 1.53
CA ASP A 97 -10.48 -3.25 2.28
C ASP A 97 -9.41 -2.79 3.28
N ILE A 98 -8.55 -1.87 2.83
CA ILE A 98 -7.48 -1.28 3.65
C ILE A 98 -8.09 -0.48 4.82
N GLN A 99 -9.06 0.37 4.53
CA GLN A 99 -9.70 1.20 5.53
C GLN A 99 -10.36 0.34 6.62
N ARG A 100 -11.17 -0.65 6.23
CA ARG A 100 -11.82 -1.58 7.19
C ARG A 100 -10.81 -2.30 8.06
N PHE A 101 -9.74 -2.84 7.47
CA PHE A 101 -8.71 -3.52 8.25
C PHE A 101 -7.99 -2.57 9.20
N THR A 102 -7.73 -1.33 8.78
CA THR A 102 -7.10 -0.31 9.61
C THR A 102 -8.00 0.07 10.80
N GLU A 103 -9.30 0.21 10.58
CA GLU A 103 -10.30 0.44 11.63
C GLU A 103 -10.36 -0.74 12.61
N LEU A 104 -10.40 -1.98 12.10
CA LEU A 104 -10.37 -3.20 12.90
C LEU A 104 -9.10 -3.28 13.75
N ALA A 105 -7.92 -3.05 13.14
CA ALA A 105 -6.64 -3.09 13.83
C ALA A 105 -6.55 -2.05 14.97
N SER A 106 -7.15 -0.87 14.77
CA SER A 106 -7.21 0.18 15.79
C SER A 106 -8.09 -0.20 16.99
N ALA A 107 -9.06 -1.08 16.79
CA ALA A 107 -9.98 -1.53 17.83
C ALA A 107 -9.40 -2.64 18.71
N PHE A 108 -8.27 -3.26 18.33
CA PHE A 108 -7.64 -4.31 19.14
C PHE A 108 -7.06 -3.73 20.43
N THR A 109 -7.38 -4.36 21.56
CA THR A 109 -6.89 -3.95 22.89
C THR A 109 -5.79 -4.89 23.40
N GLU A 110 -5.86 -6.16 23.04
CA GLU A 110 -4.92 -7.18 23.48
C GLU A 110 -3.57 -7.03 22.78
N PRO A 111 -2.45 -7.03 23.52
CA PRO A 111 -1.11 -6.84 22.94
C PRO A 111 -0.78 -7.84 21.82
N GLY A 112 -1.13 -9.11 22.00
CA GLY A 112 -0.88 -10.14 21.00
C GLY A 112 -1.65 -9.97 19.69
N ASP A 113 -2.83 -9.37 19.73
CA ASP A 113 -3.63 -9.09 18.54
C ASP A 113 -3.14 -7.82 17.84
N LYS A 114 -2.69 -6.82 18.59
CA LYS A 114 -2.01 -5.64 18.02
C LYS A 114 -0.75 -6.05 17.26
N GLU A 115 0.12 -6.86 17.87
CA GLU A 115 1.35 -7.33 17.22
C GLU A 115 1.06 -8.06 15.90
N LYS A 116 0.04 -8.92 15.87
CA LYS A 116 -0.38 -9.61 14.65
C LYS A 116 -0.93 -8.64 13.61
N ALA A 117 -1.74 -7.67 14.03
CA ALA A 117 -2.29 -6.64 13.15
C ALA A 117 -1.19 -5.78 12.54
N ASP A 118 -0.19 -5.37 13.34
CA ASP A 118 0.96 -4.61 12.88
C ASP A 118 1.79 -5.41 11.85
N ALA A 119 1.99 -6.71 12.07
CA ALA A 119 2.66 -7.56 11.10
C ALA A 119 1.90 -7.65 9.76
N VAL A 120 0.56 -7.75 9.81
CA VAL A 120 -0.30 -7.73 8.61
C VAL A 120 -0.22 -6.37 7.92
N LEU A 121 -0.29 -5.26 8.66
CA LEU A 121 -0.19 -3.90 8.12
C LEU A 121 1.15 -3.69 7.40
N GLN A 122 2.26 -4.11 8.00
CA GLN A 122 3.59 -4.01 7.40
C GLN A 122 3.66 -4.65 6.01
N VAL A 123 3.19 -5.90 5.91
CA VAL A 123 3.18 -6.63 4.63
C VAL A 123 2.21 -6.00 3.64
N SER A 124 1.04 -5.58 4.10
CA SER A 124 -0.01 -4.98 3.28
C SER A 124 0.40 -3.62 2.72
N VAL A 125 1.03 -2.76 3.52
CA VAL A 125 1.58 -1.47 3.07
C VAL A 125 2.61 -1.68 1.97
N ALA A 126 3.54 -2.62 2.16
CA ALA A 126 4.56 -2.93 1.16
C ALA A 126 3.95 -3.43 -0.17
N ALA A 127 2.86 -4.22 -0.10
CA ALA A 127 2.18 -4.78 -1.27
C ALA A 127 1.26 -3.78 -1.99
N ASN A 128 0.65 -2.83 -1.28
CA ASN A 128 -0.44 -1.96 -1.75
C ASN A 128 -0.17 -0.46 -1.54
N ARG A 129 1.08 -0.03 -1.57
CA ARG A 129 1.54 1.32 -1.21
C ARG A 129 0.67 2.44 -1.78
N LYS A 130 0.36 2.39 -3.09
CA LYS A 130 -0.45 3.42 -3.78
C LYS A 130 -1.87 3.56 -3.19
N ASN A 131 -2.47 2.48 -2.71
CA ASN A 131 -3.80 2.50 -2.13
C ASN A 131 -3.76 3.00 -0.68
N TYR A 132 -2.71 2.66 0.07
CA TYR A 132 -2.46 3.25 1.39
C TYR A 132 -2.24 4.76 1.33
N ASP A 133 -1.53 5.27 0.32
CA ASP A 133 -1.38 6.72 0.10
C ASP A 133 -2.71 7.43 -0.14
N LYS A 134 -3.67 6.77 -0.81
CA LYS A 134 -5.02 7.32 -1.00
C LYS A 134 -5.79 7.33 0.33
N VAL A 135 -5.80 6.21 1.06
CA VAL A 135 -6.47 6.11 2.37
C VAL A 135 -5.93 7.15 3.33
N ARG A 136 -4.61 7.35 3.37
CA ARG A 136 -3.95 8.37 4.19
C ARG A 136 -4.48 9.79 3.95
N ARG A 137 -4.84 10.12 2.71
CA ARG A 137 -5.32 11.46 2.33
C ARG A 137 -6.80 11.67 2.62
N THR A 138 -7.58 10.61 2.81
CA THR A 138 -9.04 10.68 2.88
C THR A 138 -9.62 10.39 4.26
N SER A 139 -8.87 9.78 5.18
CA SER A 139 -9.38 9.39 6.50
C SER A 139 -8.39 9.69 7.63
N ASP A 140 -8.90 9.78 8.85
CA ASP A 140 -8.08 9.77 10.06
C ASP A 140 -7.31 8.46 10.14
N MET A 141 -6.01 8.57 9.97
CA MET A 141 -5.11 7.43 9.96
C MET A 141 -4.91 6.90 11.37
N CYS A 142 -5.06 5.60 11.58
CA CYS A 142 -4.77 5.01 12.89
C CYS A 142 -3.29 5.17 13.26
N GLU A 143 -3.01 5.15 14.57
CA GLU A 143 -1.68 5.41 15.10
C GLU A 143 -0.63 4.41 14.60
N ALA A 144 -0.97 3.13 14.51
CA ALA A 144 -0.08 2.09 13.99
C ALA A 144 0.32 2.33 12.53
N LEU A 145 -0.63 2.72 11.67
CA LEU A 145 -0.33 3.05 10.27
C LEU A 145 0.49 4.33 10.14
N ARG A 146 0.23 5.32 11.01
CA ARG A 146 1.00 6.57 11.05
C ARG A 146 2.46 6.30 11.43
N GLU A 147 2.71 5.44 12.41
CA GLU A 147 4.08 5.07 12.82
C GLU A 147 4.81 4.30 11.71
N LEU A 148 4.14 3.34 11.06
CA LEU A 148 4.71 2.59 9.94
C LEU A 148 5.07 3.48 8.74
N MET A 149 4.34 4.56 8.51
CA MET A 149 4.55 5.47 7.38
C MET A 149 5.29 6.76 7.78
N LYS A 150 5.75 6.87 9.01
CA LYS A 150 6.34 8.09 9.56
C LYS A 150 7.52 8.62 8.74
N GLU A 151 8.48 7.76 8.43
CA GLU A 151 9.66 8.14 7.65
C GLU A 151 9.28 8.68 6.27
N GLU A 152 8.30 8.06 5.61
CA GLU A 152 7.82 8.48 4.29
C GLU A 152 7.06 9.80 4.34
N ILE A 153 6.27 10.01 5.39
CA ILE A 153 5.56 11.27 5.62
C ILE A 153 6.57 12.39 5.85
N GLU A 154 7.60 12.15 6.66
CA GLU A 154 8.66 13.11 6.93
C GLU A 154 9.46 13.46 5.66
N GLU A 155 9.80 12.46 4.84
CA GLU A 155 10.46 12.69 3.55
C GLU A 155 9.60 13.48 2.57
N GLU A 156 8.30 13.17 2.46
CA GLU A 156 7.37 13.90 1.60
C GLU A 156 7.20 15.36 2.06
N LEU A 157 7.06 15.58 3.36
CA LEU A 157 7.00 16.92 3.96
C LEU A 157 8.28 17.71 3.69
N LYS A 158 9.45 17.08 3.81
CA LYS A 158 10.74 17.70 3.51
C LYS A 158 10.82 18.10 2.03
N LYS A 159 10.49 17.20 1.12
CA LYS A 159 10.49 17.49 -0.33
C LYS A 159 9.54 18.63 -0.68
N ASN A 160 8.34 18.64 -0.11
CA ASN A 160 7.35 19.70 -0.35
C ASN A 160 7.84 21.03 0.20
N ARG A 161 8.46 21.04 1.39
CA ARG A 161 9.08 22.24 1.98
C ARG A 161 10.20 22.78 1.10
N ASP A 162 11.12 21.91 0.69
CA ASP A 162 12.26 22.30 -0.12
C ASP A 162 11.82 22.88 -1.48
N LYS A 163 10.79 22.26 -2.09
CA LYS A 163 10.15 22.77 -3.31
C LYS A 163 9.51 24.12 -3.11
N ALA A 164 8.75 24.31 -2.04
CA ALA A 164 8.10 25.59 -1.72
C ALA A 164 9.15 26.70 -1.45
N ILE A 165 10.25 26.36 -0.77
CA ILE A 165 11.36 27.29 -0.53
C ILE A 165 12.00 27.71 -1.86
N GLN A 166 12.29 26.76 -2.77
CA GLN A 166 12.87 27.02 -4.08
C GLN A 166 11.95 27.91 -4.94
N GLU A 167 10.66 27.57 -4.97
CA GLU A 167 9.65 28.36 -5.71
C GLU A 167 9.54 29.78 -5.13
N GLY A 168 9.47 29.91 -3.80
CA GLY A 168 9.42 31.21 -3.12
C GLY A 168 10.66 32.05 -3.33
N LEU A 169 11.86 31.43 -3.31
CA LEU A 169 13.11 32.11 -3.60
C LEU A 169 13.18 32.59 -5.05
N ALA A 170 12.77 31.75 -6.00
CA ALA A 170 12.75 32.13 -7.41
C ALA A 170 11.78 33.29 -7.68
N GLN A 171 10.59 33.24 -7.10
CA GLN A 171 9.61 34.33 -7.18
C GLN A 171 10.12 35.61 -6.51
N GLY A 172 10.73 35.50 -5.31
CA GLY A 172 11.29 36.65 -4.61
C GLY A 172 12.44 37.32 -5.36
N LEU A 173 13.33 36.55 -5.98
CA LEU A 173 14.40 37.07 -6.82
C LEU A 173 13.86 37.79 -8.07
N GLU A 174 12.87 37.21 -8.74
CA GLU A 174 12.24 37.81 -9.91
C GLU A 174 11.51 39.11 -9.54
N GLN A 175 10.72 39.08 -8.46
CA GLN A 175 10.07 40.28 -7.97
C GLN A 175 11.05 41.36 -7.54
N GLY A 176 12.12 40.99 -6.84
CA GLY A 176 13.19 41.91 -6.45
C GLY A 176 13.88 42.56 -7.67
N ARG A 177 14.12 41.77 -8.75
CA ARG A 177 14.65 42.29 -10.00
C ARG A 177 13.70 43.28 -10.68
N ILE A 178 12.41 42.97 -10.72
CA ILE A 178 11.41 43.87 -11.29
C ILE A 178 11.35 45.17 -10.49
N ASN A 179 11.31 45.12 -9.16
CA ASN A 179 11.28 46.29 -8.28
C ASN A 179 12.51 47.16 -8.50
N GLN A 180 13.73 46.59 -8.62
CA GLN A 180 14.93 47.34 -8.94
C GLN A 180 14.84 48.06 -10.28
N LEU A 181 14.28 47.41 -11.31
CA LEU A 181 14.10 48.04 -12.62
C LEU A 181 13.07 49.18 -12.54
N ILE A 182 11.99 49.02 -11.77
CA ILE A 182 11.01 50.06 -11.51
C ILE A 182 11.69 51.29 -10.82
N ASP A 183 12.49 51.02 -9.78
CA ASP A 183 13.22 52.10 -9.08
C ASP A 183 14.14 52.89 -10.00
N LEU A 184 14.85 52.20 -10.92
CA LEU A 184 15.72 52.84 -11.91
C LEU A 184 14.92 53.71 -12.92
N VAL A 185 13.73 53.25 -13.31
CA VAL A 185 12.85 54.03 -14.20
C VAL A 185 12.31 55.27 -13.47
N MET A 186 11.86 55.10 -12.19
CA MET A 186 11.36 56.22 -11.36
C MET A 186 12.42 57.30 -11.10
N GLN A 187 13.69 56.90 -11.00
CA GLN A 187 14.83 57.80 -10.87
C GLN A 187 15.31 58.42 -12.20
N ASN A 188 14.65 58.13 -13.32
CA ASN A 188 15.05 58.53 -14.67
C ASN A 188 16.44 58.07 -15.10
N LEU A 189 16.92 56.94 -14.50
CA LEU A 189 18.22 56.34 -14.84
C LEU A 189 18.12 55.32 -15.94
N LEU A 190 16.92 54.78 -16.23
CA LEU A 190 16.67 53.78 -17.23
C LEU A 190 15.37 54.09 -17.98
N PRO A 191 15.34 54.07 -19.36
CA PRO A 191 14.12 54.15 -20.13
C PRO A 191 13.20 52.99 -19.86
N ILE A 192 11.86 53.26 -19.79
CA ILE A 192 10.88 52.27 -19.44
C ILE A 192 10.84 51.08 -20.43
N GLU A 193 11.10 51.34 -21.73
CA GLU A 193 11.16 50.33 -22.76
C GLU A 193 12.34 49.34 -22.51
N THR A 194 13.48 49.88 -22.07
CA THR A 194 14.67 49.10 -21.73
C THR A 194 14.44 48.29 -20.46
N ALA A 195 13.77 48.88 -19.45
CA ALA A 195 13.42 48.19 -18.22
C ALA A 195 12.47 47.00 -18.48
N ALA A 196 11.42 47.19 -19.28
CA ALA A 196 10.48 46.14 -19.69
C ALA A 196 11.19 44.97 -20.39
N GLN A 197 12.13 45.29 -21.33
CA GLN A 197 12.93 44.27 -21.99
C GLN A 197 13.83 43.51 -20.99
N CYS A 198 14.46 44.20 -20.09
CA CYS A 198 15.27 43.59 -19.02
C CYS A 198 14.42 42.70 -18.10
N ALA A 199 13.21 43.12 -17.80
CA ALA A 199 12.25 42.32 -17.01
C ALA A 199 11.65 41.14 -17.82
N LYS A 200 11.88 41.05 -19.13
CA LYS A 200 11.25 40.10 -20.05
C LYS A 200 9.72 40.21 -20.06
N MET A 201 9.22 41.41 -19.91
CA MET A 201 7.81 41.78 -19.88
C MET A 201 7.48 42.65 -21.10
N THR A 202 6.23 42.66 -21.48
CA THR A 202 5.72 43.67 -22.43
C THR A 202 5.69 45.04 -21.74
N LEU A 203 5.67 46.11 -22.54
CA LEU A 203 5.63 47.48 -21.98
C LEU A 203 4.37 47.71 -21.12
N ASP A 204 3.24 47.12 -21.52
CA ASP A 204 1.98 47.25 -20.78
C ASP A 204 1.99 46.48 -19.47
N GLU A 205 2.52 45.25 -19.47
CA GLU A 205 2.71 44.48 -18.24
C GLU A 205 3.65 45.18 -17.26
N PHE A 206 4.72 45.78 -17.75
CA PHE A 206 5.66 46.50 -16.89
C PHE A 206 5.05 47.78 -16.30
N LYS A 207 4.22 48.50 -17.08
CA LYS A 207 3.47 49.65 -16.57
C LYS A 207 2.51 49.28 -15.44
N VAL A 208 1.78 48.17 -15.59
CA VAL A 208 0.92 47.63 -14.55
C VAL A 208 1.69 47.23 -13.30
N ALA A 209 2.91 46.73 -13.43
CA ALA A 209 3.77 46.39 -12.29
C ALA A 209 4.34 47.61 -11.57
N MET A 210 4.27 48.81 -12.18
CA MET A 210 4.69 50.08 -11.59
C MET A 210 3.58 50.78 -10.79
N GLU A 211 2.32 50.34 -10.95
CA GLU A 211 1.16 50.84 -10.20
C GLU A 211 1.06 50.23 -8.81
#